data_ad4d6444df650c9d2572e8cdca7e18d6
#
_entry.id   ad4d6444df650c9d2572e8cdca7e18d6
#
_cell.length_a   1.000
_cell.length_b   1.000
_cell.length_c   1.000
_cell.angle_alpha   90.00
_cell.angle_beta   90.00
_cell.angle_gamma   90.00
#
_symmetry.space_group_name_H-M   'P 1'
#
loop_
_entity.id
_entity.type
_entity.pdbx_description
1 polymer ?
#
loop_
_entity_poly.entity_id
_entity_poly.type
_entity_poly.pdbx_seq_one_letter_code
_entity_poly.pdbx_strand_id
1 'polypeptide(L)'
;MYKRQRFVIHTVGPVWHGGNDGEPELLASCYRNSLALAGKHQVRSIGFPSISTGVYRYPKKEAARIAIREVRHFLENHSELETVQFVCFSKNDREIYQKTLEQDL
;
A
#
# COMPACT_ATOMS: atom_id res chain seq x y z
N MET A 1 10.83 30.04 10.19
CA MET A 1 11.20 28.64 10.38
C MET A 1 10.23 27.72 9.67
N TYR A 2 10.75 26.78 8.96
CA TYR A 2 9.95 25.83 8.24
C TYR A 2 9.57 24.65 9.14
N LYS A 3 8.29 24.35 9.27
CA LYS A 3 7.82 23.21 10.03
C LYS A 3 7.19 22.19 9.10
N ARG A 4 7.66 20.97 9.18
CA ARG A 4 7.03 19.85 8.53
C ARG A 4 6.11 19.13 9.49
N GLN A 5 4.90 18.92 9.05
CA GLN A 5 4.00 18.04 9.75
C GLN A 5 4.19 16.63 9.21
N ARG A 6 4.33 15.67 10.13
CA ARG A 6 4.48 14.26 9.78
C ARG A 6 3.41 13.47 10.50
N PHE A 7 2.88 12.52 9.79
CA PHE A 7 1.85 11.64 10.33
C PHE A 7 2.30 10.21 10.23
N VAL A 8 1.91 9.41 11.20
CA VAL A 8 2.08 7.96 11.17
C VAL A 8 0.68 7.36 11.14
N ILE A 9 0.40 6.58 10.13
CA ILE A 9 -0.86 5.89 9.99
C ILE A 9 -0.65 4.44 10.36
N HIS A 10 -1.41 3.97 11.36
CA HIS A 10 -1.33 2.59 11.81
C HIS A 10 -2.43 1.77 11.16
N THR A 11 -2.03 0.66 10.58
CA THR A 11 -2.97 -0.32 10.03
C THR A 11 -2.43 -1.71 10.29
N VAL A 12 -3.31 -2.67 10.43
CA VAL A 12 -2.94 -4.06 10.67
C VAL A 12 -3.46 -4.89 9.51
N GLY A 13 -2.54 -5.45 8.73
CA GLY A 13 -2.90 -6.31 7.62
C GLY A 13 -3.32 -7.69 8.07
N PRO A 14 -3.96 -8.45 7.20
CA PRO A 14 -4.39 -9.81 7.52
C PRO A 14 -3.24 -10.80 7.57
N VAL A 15 -3.39 -11.83 8.40
CA VAL A 15 -2.55 -13.01 8.35
C VAL A 15 -3.03 -13.89 7.20
N TRP A 16 -2.10 -14.45 6.44
CA TRP A 16 -2.44 -15.30 5.30
C TRP A 16 -2.86 -16.70 5.78
N HIS A 17 -4.03 -17.12 5.36
CA HIS A 17 -4.59 -18.45 5.67
C HIS A 17 -5.06 -19.17 4.40
N GLY A 18 -4.38 -18.94 3.27
CA GLY A 18 -4.69 -19.60 2.01
C GLY A 18 -5.53 -18.80 1.04
N GLY A 19 -6.00 -17.61 1.44
CA GLY A 19 -6.72 -16.70 0.54
C GLY A 19 -8.23 -16.86 0.54
N ASN A 20 -8.78 -17.75 1.37
CA ASN A 20 -10.24 -18.01 1.40
C ASN A 20 -10.94 -17.42 2.63
N ASP A 21 -10.21 -16.69 3.47
CA ASP A 21 -10.76 -16.07 4.68
C ASP A 21 -10.94 -14.56 4.54
N GLY A 22 -11.10 -14.07 3.31
CA GLY A 22 -11.30 -12.65 3.05
C GLY A 22 -10.03 -11.82 3.09
N GLU A 23 -8.83 -12.44 3.07
CA GLU A 23 -7.57 -11.73 3.16
C GLU A 23 -7.39 -10.71 2.03
N PRO A 24 -7.74 -11.02 0.76
CA PRO A 24 -7.59 -10.01 -0.29
C PRO A 24 -8.35 -8.73 -0.02
N GLU A 25 -9.60 -8.83 0.44
CA GLU A 25 -10.40 -7.63 0.75
C GLU A 25 -9.89 -6.92 2.00
N LEU A 26 -9.44 -7.68 3.00
CA LEU A 26 -8.86 -7.09 4.20
C LEU A 26 -7.58 -6.31 3.88
N LEU A 27 -6.71 -6.87 3.03
CA LEU A 27 -5.51 -6.18 2.62
C LEU A 27 -5.84 -4.93 1.80
N ALA A 28 -6.76 -5.05 0.85
CA ALA A 28 -7.20 -3.91 0.06
C ALA A 28 -7.74 -2.78 0.94
N SER A 29 -8.53 -3.13 1.97
CA SER A 29 -9.09 -2.13 2.88
C SER A 29 -8.02 -1.45 3.71
N CYS A 30 -6.91 -2.14 4.04
CA CYS A 30 -5.78 -1.50 4.71
C CYS A 30 -5.23 -0.33 3.89
N TYR A 31 -5.05 -0.55 2.59
CA TYR A 31 -4.58 0.50 1.70
C TYR A 31 -5.62 1.59 1.52
N ARG A 32 -6.88 1.25 1.26
CA ARG A 32 -7.95 2.23 1.09
C ARG A 32 -8.11 3.13 2.31
N ASN A 33 -8.15 2.53 3.49
CA ASN A 33 -8.35 3.30 4.72
C ASN A 33 -7.15 4.21 5.02
N SER A 34 -5.93 3.72 4.77
CA SER A 34 -4.72 4.53 4.96
C SER A 34 -4.69 5.70 3.99
N LEU A 35 -5.04 5.47 2.73
CA LEU A 35 -5.10 6.51 1.72
C LEU A 35 -6.19 7.53 2.04
N ALA A 36 -7.35 7.08 2.51
CA ALA A 36 -8.43 7.98 2.90
C ALA A 36 -8.02 8.89 4.06
N LEU A 37 -7.30 8.34 5.05
CA LEU A 37 -6.77 9.16 6.15
C LEU A 37 -5.74 10.16 5.65
N ALA A 38 -4.87 9.75 4.74
CA ALA A 38 -3.90 10.65 4.15
C ALA A 38 -4.59 11.81 3.43
N GLY A 39 -5.64 11.52 2.69
CA GLY A 39 -6.44 12.54 2.01
C GLY A 39 -7.11 13.50 2.99
N LYS A 40 -7.68 12.95 4.06
CA LYS A 40 -8.33 13.76 5.10
C LYS A 40 -7.37 14.75 5.75
N HIS A 41 -6.11 14.36 5.91
CA HIS A 41 -5.08 15.20 6.51
C HIS A 41 -4.26 15.98 5.49
N GLN A 42 -4.68 15.98 4.24
CA GLN A 42 -4.04 16.74 3.16
C GLN A 42 -2.57 16.40 2.98
N VAL A 43 -2.24 15.14 3.13
CA VAL A 43 -0.88 14.62 2.94
C VAL A 43 -0.57 14.61 1.45
N ARG A 44 0.62 15.06 1.08
CA ARG A 44 1.07 15.10 -0.32
C ARG A 44 1.86 13.87 -0.73
N SER A 45 2.48 13.21 0.23
CA SER A 45 3.24 11.99 -0.04
C SER A 45 3.02 10.99 1.07
N ILE A 46 3.03 9.72 0.71
CA ILE A 46 2.87 8.64 1.66
C ILE A 46 3.78 7.49 1.28
N GLY A 47 4.38 6.83 2.27
CA GLY A 47 5.17 5.63 2.08
C GLY A 47 4.48 4.43 2.70
N PHE A 48 4.46 3.34 1.99
CA PHE A 48 3.92 2.07 2.48
C PHE A 48 5.02 1.02 2.54
N PRO A 49 5.11 0.27 3.64
CA PRO A 49 5.86 -0.98 3.62
C PRO A 49 5.07 -2.04 2.87
N SER A 50 5.68 -3.20 2.68
CA SER A 50 4.97 -4.36 2.12
C SER A 50 4.10 -4.99 3.20
N ILE A 51 2.83 -4.60 3.24
CA ILE A 51 1.90 -5.01 4.29
C ILE A 51 1.63 -6.52 4.19
N SER A 52 1.63 -7.20 5.32
CA SER A 52 1.29 -8.63 5.50
C SER A 52 2.26 -9.63 4.88
N THR A 53 3.33 -9.20 4.22
CA THR A 53 4.21 -10.13 3.51
C THR A 53 5.36 -10.68 4.33
N GLY A 54 5.57 -10.16 5.52
CA GLY A 54 6.58 -10.70 6.44
C GLY A 54 6.07 -11.90 7.20
N VAL A 55 5.97 -11.76 8.52
CA VAL A 55 5.53 -12.85 9.41
C VAL A 55 4.10 -13.31 9.14
N TYR A 56 3.28 -12.46 8.52
CA TYR A 56 1.90 -12.83 8.16
C TYR A 56 1.80 -13.66 6.89
N ARG A 57 2.90 -13.82 6.15
CA ARG A 57 3.06 -14.75 5.03
C ARG A 57 2.18 -14.52 3.81
N TYR A 58 1.64 -13.34 3.64
CA TYR A 58 0.88 -13.04 2.44
C TYR A 58 1.80 -13.20 1.21
N PRO A 59 1.35 -13.91 0.14
CA PRO A 59 2.18 -14.04 -1.07
C PRO A 59 2.51 -12.68 -1.65
N LYS A 60 3.80 -12.44 -1.88
CA LYS A 60 4.31 -11.11 -2.23
C LYS A 60 3.74 -10.57 -3.53
N LYS A 61 3.63 -11.39 -4.56
CA LYS A 61 3.11 -10.95 -5.85
C LYS A 61 1.64 -10.51 -5.75
N GLU A 62 0.85 -11.29 -5.04
CA GLU A 62 -0.57 -10.97 -4.86
C GLU A 62 -0.75 -9.72 -4.00
N ALA A 63 0.04 -9.59 -2.96
CA ALA A 63 0.00 -8.41 -2.10
C ALA A 63 0.40 -7.15 -2.88
N ALA A 64 1.43 -7.23 -3.72
CA ALA A 64 1.85 -6.11 -4.54
C ALA A 64 0.76 -5.68 -5.53
N ARG A 65 0.08 -6.63 -6.14
CA ARG A 65 -1.02 -6.32 -7.07
C ARG A 65 -2.15 -5.59 -6.38
N ILE A 66 -2.52 -6.03 -5.19
CA ILE A 66 -3.57 -5.38 -4.41
C ILE A 66 -3.14 -3.96 -4.03
N ALA A 67 -1.92 -3.81 -3.53
CA ALA A 67 -1.39 -2.50 -3.13
C ALA A 67 -1.40 -1.51 -4.30
N ILE A 68 -0.87 -1.91 -5.43
CA ILE A 68 -0.76 -1.03 -6.59
C ILE A 68 -2.13 -0.71 -7.17
N ARG A 69 -3.02 -1.69 -7.24
CA ARG A 69 -4.38 -1.46 -7.73
C ARG A 69 -5.12 -0.45 -6.86
N GLU A 70 -5.06 -0.59 -5.54
CA GLU A 70 -5.75 0.32 -4.64
C GLU A 70 -5.17 1.73 -4.70
N VAL A 71 -3.86 1.85 -4.80
CA VAL A 71 -3.20 3.15 -4.94
C VAL A 71 -3.58 3.82 -6.25
N ARG A 72 -3.53 3.09 -7.36
CA ARG A 72 -3.92 3.65 -8.67
C ARG A 72 -5.36 4.13 -8.67
N HIS A 73 -6.25 3.32 -8.10
CA HIS A 73 -7.66 3.68 -8.02
C HIS A 73 -7.86 4.96 -7.19
N PHE A 74 -7.17 5.07 -6.07
CA PHE A 74 -7.27 6.26 -5.22
C PHE A 74 -6.77 7.50 -5.97
N LEU A 75 -5.62 7.40 -6.64
CA LEU A 75 -5.01 8.52 -7.33
C LEU A 75 -5.85 9.05 -8.50
N GLU A 76 -6.72 8.24 -9.08
CA GLU A 76 -7.60 8.68 -10.14
C GLU A 76 -8.52 9.81 -9.69
N ASN A 77 -8.87 9.88 -8.42
CA ASN A 77 -9.83 10.82 -7.89
C ASN A 77 -9.25 11.78 -6.84
N HIS A 78 -7.93 11.73 -6.59
CA HIS A 78 -7.30 12.49 -5.52
C HIS A 78 -5.96 13.04 -5.96
N SER A 79 -6.01 14.15 -6.70
CA SER A 79 -4.80 14.76 -7.27
C SER A 79 -3.92 15.45 -6.23
N GLU A 80 -4.45 15.74 -5.04
CA GLU A 80 -3.67 16.35 -3.97
C GLU A 80 -2.61 15.43 -3.39
N LEU A 81 -2.77 14.12 -3.52
CA LEU A 81 -1.74 13.16 -3.17
C LEU A 81 -0.81 13.00 -4.36
N GLU A 82 0.41 13.52 -4.23
CA GLU A 82 1.34 13.65 -5.35
C GLU A 82 2.24 12.45 -5.51
N THR A 83 2.61 11.81 -4.40
CA THR A 83 3.59 10.74 -4.41
C THR A 83 3.19 9.61 -3.46
N VAL A 84 3.21 8.40 -3.96
CA VAL A 84 3.11 7.19 -3.15
C VAL A 84 4.36 6.37 -3.39
N GLN A 85 5.03 6.01 -2.30
CA GLN A 85 6.24 5.21 -2.36
C GLN A 85 6.00 3.86 -1.70
N PHE A 86 6.44 2.80 -2.34
CA PHE A 86 6.48 1.49 -1.73
C PHE A 86 7.89 1.22 -1.24
N VAL A 87 8.04 1.06 0.06
CA VAL A 87 9.33 0.87 0.71
C VAL A 87 9.61 -0.63 0.75
N CYS A 88 10.62 -1.06 0.00
CA CYS A 88 10.97 -2.47 -0.13
C CYS A 88 12.26 -2.75 0.63
N PHE A 89 12.25 -3.83 1.42
CA PHE A 89 13.39 -4.19 2.26
C PHE A 89 14.38 -5.12 1.58
N SER A 90 14.04 -5.67 0.42
CA SER A 90 14.93 -6.56 -0.31
C SER A 90 14.89 -6.26 -1.79
N LYS A 91 15.93 -6.70 -2.50
CA LYS A 91 15.98 -6.59 -3.94
C LYS A 91 14.83 -7.36 -4.59
N ASN A 92 14.51 -8.53 -4.05
CA ASN A 92 13.42 -9.36 -4.54
C ASN A 92 12.07 -8.64 -4.43
N ASP A 93 11.80 -8.01 -3.30
CA ASP A 93 10.56 -7.25 -3.12
C ASP A 93 10.48 -6.10 -4.11
N ARG A 94 11.58 -5.39 -4.31
CA ARG A 94 11.62 -4.28 -5.25
C ARG A 94 11.35 -4.74 -6.68
N GLU A 95 11.91 -5.88 -7.06
CA GLU A 95 11.67 -6.44 -8.39
C GLU A 95 10.20 -6.81 -8.59
N ILE A 96 9.57 -7.39 -7.57
CA ILE A 96 8.16 -7.75 -7.62
C ILE A 96 7.29 -6.51 -7.82
N TYR A 97 7.54 -5.46 -7.05
CA TYR A 97 6.77 -4.21 -7.18
C TYR A 97 7.02 -3.56 -8.53
N GLN A 98 8.27 -3.53 -9.00
CA GLN A 98 8.61 -2.94 -10.27
C GLN A 98 7.92 -3.65 -11.43
N LYS A 99 7.94 -4.98 -11.44
CA LYS A 99 7.25 -5.76 -12.46
C LYS A 99 5.74 -5.54 -12.41
N THR A 100 5.18 -5.47 -11.21
CA THR A 100 3.74 -5.25 -11.05
C THR A 100 3.34 -3.86 -11.54
N LEU A 101 4.18 -2.85 -11.30
CA LEU A 101 3.93 -1.50 -11.80
C LEU A 101 3.96 -1.43 -13.33
N GLU A 102 4.76 -2.26 -13.98
CA GLU A 102 4.85 -2.31 -15.43
C GLU A 102 3.66 -3.01 -16.08
N GLN A 103 2.95 -3.81 -15.30
CA GLN A 103 1.75 -4.50 -15.79
C GLN A 103 0.58 -3.55 -15.84
N ASP A 104 -0.30 -3.77 -16.79
CA ASP A 104 -1.55 -3.02 -16.88
C ASP A 104 -2.58 -3.71 -15.99
N LEU A 105 -2.83 -3.12 -14.86
CA LEU A 105 -3.78 -3.66 -13.89
C LEU A 105 -5.15 -3.05 -14.05
#